data_6880c27b2222f34700e1b3d5ba2dd701
#
_entry.id   6880c27b2222f34700e1b3d5ba2dd701
#
_cell.length_a   1.000
_cell.length_b   1.000
_cell.length_c   1.000
_cell.angle_alpha   90.00
_cell.angle_beta   90.00
_cell.angle_gamma   90.00
#
_symmetry.space_group_name_H-M   'P 1'
#
loop_
_entity.id
_entity.type
_entity.pdbx_description
1 polymer ?
#
loop_
_entity_poly.entity_id
_entity_poly.type
_entity_poly.pdbx_seq_one_letter_code
_entity_poly.pdbx_strand_id
1 'polypeptide(L)'
;MDRETHVFGIAVPSGIVPKTGIGGFTLGGGVGWLLRKYGMTIDNLLSCQVVTAENGVLTASASEHEDLFWALRGGGGNFGVVTSFEFRARPVHTVLGGLLVYPRQAAMDVIRNFRDFMESAPDELTAYAALLHGPDGSPIVGGIPCYCGDITEGERVLKPLRSFGSPAMDAIQPLPFPAMQSLLASAFPDGIRIIGSRRCRKNCLTMR
;
A
#
# COMPACT_ATOMS: atom_id res chain seq x y z
N MET A 1 10.31 10.59 1.88
CA MET A 1 10.08 9.84 3.14
C MET A 1 10.73 8.46 3.09
N ASP A 2 10.32 7.53 2.20
CA ASP A 2 10.81 6.13 2.24
C ASP A 2 12.33 5.97 2.12
N ARG A 3 13.01 6.81 1.33
CA ARG A 3 14.49 6.79 1.22
C ARG A 3 15.18 7.24 2.50
N GLU A 4 14.66 8.25 3.16
CA GLU A 4 15.22 8.81 4.40
C GLU A 4 15.00 7.85 5.58
N THR A 5 13.84 7.21 5.67
CA THR A 5 13.56 6.26 6.75
C THR A 5 14.27 4.92 6.55
N HIS A 6 14.49 4.51 5.30
CA HIS A 6 15.14 3.24 4.96
C HIS A 6 16.57 3.12 5.51
N VAL A 7 17.32 4.22 5.56
CA VAL A 7 18.70 4.21 6.13
C VAL A 7 18.73 3.82 7.61
N PHE A 8 17.59 3.94 8.30
CA PHE A 8 17.43 3.53 9.70
C PHE A 8 16.74 2.15 9.82
N GLY A 9 16.51 1.45 8.72
CA GLY A 9 15.82 0.15 8.73
C GLY A 9 14.33 0.23 9.05
N ILE A 10 13.71 1.40 8.91
CA ILE A 10 12.30 1.64 9.23
C ILE A 10 11.54 2.17 8.02
N ALA A 11 10.21 1.97 8.04
CA ALA A 11 9.30 2.53 7.04
C ALA A 11 8.00 3.04 7.71
N VAL A 12 7.38 4.01 7.09
CA VAL A 12 5.99 4.41 7.39
C VAL A 12 5.10 3.77 6.32
N PRO A 13 3.96 3.14 6.68
CA PRO A 13 3.02 2.65 5.69
C PRO A 13 2.60 3.80 4.76
N SER A 14 3.03 3.74 3.50
CA SER A 14 2.79 4.72 2.45
C SER A 14 2.13 4.04 1.24
N GLY A 15 1.78 4.82 0.21
CA GLY A 15 1.06 4.31 -0.96
C GLY A 15 1.90 3.38 -1.85
N ILE A 16 1.28 2.89 -2.93
CA ILE A 16 1.93 2.01 -3.92
C ILE A 16 2.63 2.79 -5.04
N VAL A 17 2.50 4.12 -5.05
CA VAL A 17 3.09 5.02 -6.05
C VAL A 17 3.97 6.05 -5.34
N PRO A 18 5.27 6.13 -5.64
CA PRO A 18 6.24 6.92 -4.88
C PRO A 18 6.04 8.44 -5.00
N LYS A 19 5.29 8.92 -5.99
CA LYS A 19 5.03 10.33 -6.26
C LYS A 19 3.78 10.87 -5.57
N THR A 20 3.00 10.03 -4.88
CA THR A 20 1.78 10.46 -4.19
C THR A 20 2.13 11.36 -3.02
N GLY A 21 1.53 12.55 -2.96
CA GLY A 21 1.71 13.50 -1.86
C GLY A 21 1.19 12.93 -0.54
N ILE A 22 2.06 12.83 0.47
CA ILE A 22 1.74 12.16 1.74
C ILE A 22 0.61 12.84 2.51
N GLY A 23 0.45 14.15 2.43
CA GLY A 23 -0.57 14.89 3.17
C GLY A 23 -1.98 14.47 2.79
N GLY A 24 -2.40 14.71 1.54
CA GLY A 24 -3.72 14.32 1.07
C GLY A 24 -3.94 12.81 1.09
N PHE A 25 -2.89 12.03 0.85
CA PHE A 25 -2.94 10.58 0.93
C PHE A 25 -3.26 10.09 2.35
N THR A 26 -2.58 10.61 3.37
CA THR A 26 -2.80 10.29 4.79
C THR A 26 -4.20 10.68 5.23
N LEU A 27 -4.60 11.94 4.98
CA LEU A 27 -5.91 12.45 5.40
C LEU A 27 -7.09 11.73 4.73
N GLY A 28 -6.86 11.08 3.59
CA GLY A 28 -7.83 10.21 2.91
C GLY A 28 -7.79 8.74 3.34
N GLY A 29 -6.95 8.38 4.32
CA GLY A 29 -6.74 7.01 4.81
C GLY A 29 -5.38 6.42 4.41
N GLY A 30 -5.12 6.26 3.12
CA GLY A 30 -3.85 5.77 2.59
C GLY A 30 -3.71 4.25 2.60
N VAL A 31 -3.75 3.64 1.41
CA VAL A 31 -3.62 2.20 1.20
C VAL A 31 -2.32 1.89 0.46
N GLY A 32 -1.50 0.99 0.99
CA GLY A 32 -0.19 0.67 0.42
C GLY A 32 0.27 -0.76 0.67
N TRP A 33 1.57 -1.01 0.47
CA TRP A 33 2.18 -2.33 0.52
C TRP A 33 2.20 -2.99 1.90
N LEU A 34 2.09 -2.20 2.97
CA LEU A 34 2.18 -2.66 4.36
C LEU A 34 0.80 -2.73 5.05
N LEU A 35 -0.29 -2.59 4.27
CA LEU A 35 -1.66 -2.44 4.75
C LEU A 35 -2.10 -3.53 5.71
N ARG A 36 -1.88 -4.81 5.37
CA ARG A 36 -2.44 -5.91 6.17
C ARG A 36 -1.79 -6.06 7.53
N LYS A 37 -0.47 -5.83 7.60
CA LYS A 37 0.27 -5.96 8.86
C LYS A 37 0.18 -4.72 9.74
N TYR A 38 0.20 -3.54 9.12
CA TYR A 38 0.36 -2.29 9.87
C TYR A 38 -0.80 -1.30 9.71
N GLY A 39 -1.83 -1.67 8.99
CA GLY A 39 -2.99 -0.81 8.73
C GLY A 39 -2.73 0.23 7.63
N MET A 40 -3.68 1.13 7.48
CA MET A 40 -3.56 2.28 6.58
C MET A 40 -2.52 3.29 7.09
N THR A 41 -2.11 4.19 6.23
CA THR A 41 -1.19 5.28 6.62
C THR A 41 -1.74 6.08 7.80
N ILE A 42 -3.02 6.37 7.78
CA ILE A 42 -3.72 7.13 8.83
C ILE A 42 -3.75 6.40 10.19
N ASP A 43 -3.71 5.06 10.21
CA ASP A 43 -3.66 4.27 11.43
C ASP A 43 -2.30 4.36 12.13
N ASN A 44 -1.29 4.85 11.41
CA ASN A 44 0.05 5.10 11.91
C ASN A 44 0.33 6.59 12.20
N LEU A 45 -0.67 7.47 12.05
CA LEU A 45 -0.58 8.86 12.45
C LEU A 45 -0.66 8.95 13.98
N LEU A 46 0.32 9.60 14.61
CA LEU A 46 0.37 9.85 16.05
C LEU A 46 -0.16 11.23 16.40
N SER A 47 0.28 12.23 15.67
CA SER A 47 -0.16 13.61 15.82
C SER A 47 0.00 14.39 14.51
N CYS A 48 -0.63 15.56 14.43
CA CYS A 48 -0.41 16.51 13.36
C CYS A 48 -0.62 17.94 13.84
N GLN A 49 0.05 18.89 13.19
CA GLN A 49 -0.22 20.32 13.34
C GLN A 49 -1.17 20.77 12.24
N VAL A 50 -2.20 21.48 12.63
CA VAL A 50 -3.29 21.95 11.76
C VAL A 50 -3.47 23.43 11.89
N VAL A 51 -3.46 24.15 10.79
CA VAL A 51 -3.87 25.56 10.76
C VAL A 51 -5.36 25.61 10.45
N THR A 52 -6.16 26.10 11.39
CA THR A 52 -7.60 26.27 11.24
C THR A 52 -7.96 27.74 10.96
N ALA A 53 -9.16 28.00 10.45
CA ALA A 53 -9.59 29.35 10.13
C ALA A 53 -9.78 30.23 11.37
N GLU A 54 -10.19 29.64 12.49
CA GLU A 54 -10.57 30.39 13.70
C GLU A 54 -9.49 30.38 14.79
N ASN A 55 -8.80 29.25 14.96
CA ASN A 55 -7.96 29.02 16.15
C ASN A 55 -6.44 29.04 15.85
N GLY A 56 -6.04 29.38 14.62
CA GLY A 56 -4.62 29.40 14.25
C GLY A 56 -4.05 27.99 14.17
N VAL A 57 -2.83 27.78 14.73
CA VAL A 57 -2.14 26.49 14.71
C VAL A 57 -2.53 25.66 15.93
N LEU A 58 -3.07 24.47 15.69
CA LEU A 58 -3.43 23.50 16.72
C LEU A 58 -2.63 22.22 16.53
N THR A 59 -2.30 21.53 17.62
CA THR A 59 -1.84 20.14 17.61
C THR A 59 -3.04 19.22 17.79
N ALA A 60 -3.22 18.26 16.91
CA ALA A 60 -4.27 17.25 17.01
C ALA A 60 -3.65 15.86 17.20
N SER A 61 -4.08 15.16 18.24
CA SER A 61 -3.61 13.81 18.60
C SER A 61 -4.70 13.02 19.33
N ALA A 62 -4.40 11.80 19.74
CA ALA A 62 -5.34 11.01 20.55
C ALA A 62 -5.57 11.57 21.96
N SER A 63 -4.82 12.58 22.41
CA SER A 63 -4.92 13.21 23.74
C SER A 63 -5.08 14.72 23.69
N GLU A 64 -5.06 15.33 22.52
CA GLU A 64 -5.18 16.76 22.32
C GLU A 64 -6.01 17.05 21.08
N HIS A 65 -7.11 17.84 21.20
CA HIS A 65 -8.09 18.07 20.15
C HIS A 65 -8.54 16.77 19.48
N GLU A 66 -9.00 15.81 20.28
CA GLU A 66 -9.32 14.43 19.87
C GLU A 66 -10.40 14.38 18.78
N ASP A 67 -11.40 15.25 18.83
CA ASP A 67 -12.44 15.38 17.84
C ASP A 67 -11.90 15.85 16.48
N LEU A 68 -10.99 16.83 16.48
CA LEU A 68 -10.29 17.25 15.26
C LEU A 68 -9.38 16.14 14.72
N PHE A 69 -8.66 15.44 15.60
CA PHE A 69 -7.83 14.31 15.20
C PHE A 69 -8.65 13.19 14.56
N TRP A 70 -9.80 12.86 15.15
CA TRP A 70 -10.73 11.89 14.58
C TRP A 70 -11.25 12.35 13.21
N ALA A 71 -11.65 13.62 13.08
CA ALA A 71 -12.20 14.17 11.84
C ALA A 71 -11.17 14.18 10.70
N LEU A 72 -9.90 14.47 10.98
CA LEU A 72 -8.81 14.44 10.02
C LEU A 72 -8.49 13.02 9.53
N ARG A 73 -8.84 12.00 10.31
CA ARG A 73 -8.59 10.60 9.97
C ARG A 73 -9.64 10.05 8.99
N GLY A 74 -9.58 10.54 7.75
CA GLY A 74 -10.45 10.17 6.65
C GLY A 74 -11.31 11.30 6.11
N GLY A 75 -11.51 12.39 6.88
CA GLY A 75 -12.28 13.55 6.46
C GLY A 75 -11.55 14.52 5.54
N GLY A 76 -10.26 14.27 5.29
CA GLY A 76 -9.45 15.07 4.35
C GLY A 76 -9.18 16.50 4.85
N GLY A 77 -9.05 17.42 3.90
CA GLY A 77 -8.70 18.83 4.16
C GLY A 77 -9.85 19.75 4.57
N ASN A 78 -10.99 19.21 5.01
CA ASN A 78 -12.17 20.04 5.32
C ASN A 78 -12.06 20.82 6.64
N PHE A 79 -11.10 20.48 7.50
CA PHE A 79 -10.97 21.02 8.86
C PHE A 79 -9.79 21.99 9.02
N GLY A 80 -9.02 22.21 7.99
CA GLY A 80 -7.84 23.07 7.99
C GLY A 80 -6.71 22.56 7.13
N VAL A 81 -5.57 23.25 7.19
CA VAL A 81 -4.34 22.88 6.46
C VAL A 81 -3.38 22.21 7.43
N VAL A 82 -3.10 20.93 7.20
CA VAL A 82 -2.09 20.20 7.99
C VAL A 82 -0.69 20.56 7.51
N THR A 83 0.14 21.06 8.41
CA THR A 83 1.50 21.53 8.14
C THR A 83 2.59 20.56 8.60
N SER A 84 2.26 19.67 9.54
CA SER A 84 3.18 18.66 10.08
C SER A 84 2.45 17.39 10.42
N PHE A 85 3.11 16.24 10.18
CA PHE A 85 2.61 14.92 10.52
C PHE A 85 3.66 14.18 11.34
N GLU A 86 3.26 13.55 12.41
CA GLU A 86 4.07 12.61 13.18
C GLU A 86 3.54 11.20 12.99
N PHE A 87 4.39 10.30 12.49
CA PHE A 87 4.00 8.93 12.19
C PHE A 87 4.74 7.91 13.08
N ARG A 88 4.06 6.83 13.39
CA ARG A 88 4.68 5.63 13.91
C ARG A 88 5.39 4.90 12.78
N ALA A 89 6.71 4.89 12.79
CA ALA A 89 7.51 4.09 11.88
C ALA A 89 7.54 2.62 12.32
N ARG A 90 7.75 1.72 11.34
CA ARG A 90 7.77 0.27 11.52
C ARG A 90 9.10 -0.31 11.08
N PRO A 91 9.60 -1.39 11.73
CA PRO A 91 10.85 -2.03 11.33
C PRO A 91 10.66 -2.80 10.02
N VAL A 92 10.87 -2.13 8.89
CA VAL A 92 10.79 -2.69 7.54
C VAL A 92 11.95 -2.15 6.72
N HIS A 93 12.88 -3.04 6.36
CA HIS A 93 14.03 -2.71 5.53
C HIS A 93 13.96 -3.41 4.18
N THR A 94 13.93 -4.75 4.19
CA THR A 94 13.83 -5.61 3.02
C THR A 94 12.48 -6.31 3.02
N VAL A 95 11.88 -6.44 1.86
CA VAL A 95 10.64 -7.19 1.64
C VAL A 95 10.83 -8.21 0.53
N LEU A 96 10.05 -9.29 0.56
CA LEU A 96 9.96 -10.21 -0.56
C LEU A 96 8.78 -9.77 -1.43
N GLY A 97 9.08 -9.29 -2.63
CA GLY A 97 8.05 -8.74 -3.50
C GLY A 97 8.45 -8.70 -4.95
N GLY A 98 7.53 -8.33 -5.80
CA GLY A 98 7.75 -8.28 -7.24
C GLY A 98 6.46 -8.45 -8.03
N LEU A 99 6.60 -8.92 -9.26
CA LEU A 99 5.50 -9.07 -10.20
C LEU A 99 5.46 -10.50 -10.75
N LEU A 100 4.30 -11.14 -10.64
CA LEU A 100 3.94 -12.35 -11.39
C LEU A 100 3.09 -11.94 -12.57
N VAL A 101 3.44 -12.34 -13.77
CA VAL A 101 2.72 -11.98 -15.00
C VAL A 101 2.20 -13.23 -15.67
N TYR A 102 0.94 -13.18 -16.10
CA TYR A 102 0.29 -14.21 -16.87
C TYR A 102 -0.35 -13.61 -18.13
N PRO A 103 -0.51 -14.41 -19.20
CA PRO A 103 -1.24 -13.97 -20.37
C PRO A 103 -2.72 -13.71 -20.04
N ARG A 104 -3.34 -12.78 -20.73
CA ARG A 104 -4.73 -12.34 -20.50
C ARG A 104 -5.74 -13.51 -20.48
N GLN A 105 -5.50 -14.56 -21.28
CA GLN A 105 -6.35 -15.74 -21.35
C GLN A 105 -6.50 -16.45 -20.00
N ALA A 106 -5.45 -16.42 -19.16
CA ALA A 106 -5.45 -17.02 -17.83
C ALA A 106 -6.12 -16.13 -16.75
N ALA A 107 -6.61 -14.93 -17.10
CA ALA A 107 -7.01 -13.92 -16.10
C ALA A 107 -8.07 -14.42 -15.11
N MET A 108 -9.07 -15.15 -15.57
CA MET A 108 -10.14 -15.63 -14.68
C MET A 108 -9.62 -16.64 -13.65
N ASP A 109 -8.76 -17.54 -14.07
CA ASP A 109 -8.21 -18.58 -13.19
C ASP A 109 -7.17 -17.99 -12.24
N VAL A 110 -6.34 -17.07 -12.72
CA VAL A 110 -5.39 -16.33 -11.88
C VAL A 110 -6.10 -15.51 -10.81
N ILE A 111 -7.16 -14.78 -11.16
CA ILE A 111 -7.89 -13.96 -10.19
C ILE A 111 -8.63 -14.82 -9.16
N ARG A 112 -9.20 -15.97 -9.57
CA ARG A 112 -9.82 -16.91 -8.64
C ARG A 112 -8.80 -17.52 -7.68
N ASN A 113 -7.70 -18.05 -8.21
CA ASN A 113 -6.60 -18.57 -7.39
C ASN A 113 -6.05 -17.51 -6.42
N PHE A 114 -5.86 -16.29 -6.90
CA PHE A 114 -5.41 -15.18 -6.07
C PHE A 114 -6.40 -14.88 -4.93
N ARG A 115 -7.70 -14.84 -5.20
CA ARG A 115 -8.73 -14.65 -4.17
C ARG A 115 -8.66 -15.74 -3.11
N ASP A 116 -8.64 -17.00 -3.54
CA ASP A 116 -8.67 -18.17 -2.65
C ASP A 116 -7.37 -18.25 -1.82
N PHE A 117 -6.23 -17.95 -2.44
CA PHE A 117 -4.94 -17.83 -1.75
C PHE A 117 -4.96 -16.73 -0.67
N MET A 118 -5.51 -15.56 -0.97
CA MET A 118 -5.53 -14.43 -0.04
C MET A 118 -6.46 -14.61 1.16
N GLU A 119 -7.41 -15.58 1.12
CA GLU A 119 -8.29 -15.90 2.26
C GLU A 119 -7.50 -16.46 3.45
N SER A 120 -6.42 -17.21 3.20
CA SER A 120 -5.58 -17.84 4.23
C SER A 120 -4.20 -17.19 4.38
N ALA A 121 -3.92 -16.14 3.63
CA ALA A 121 -2.62 -15.48 3.65
C ALA A 121 -2.37 -14.76 4.99
N PRO A 122 -1.14 -14.80 5.53
CA PRO A 122 -0.78 -14.12 6.77
C PRO A 122 -0.80 -12.59 6.61
N ASP A 123 -0.88 -11.87 7.71
CA ASP A 123 -0.96 -10.40 7.71
C ASP A 123 0.31 -9.73 7.17
N GLU A 124 1.46 -10.42 7.20
CA GLU A 124 2.70 -9.96 6.59
C GLU A 124 2.61 -9.81 5.07
N LEU A 125 1.65 -10.48 4.42
CA LEU A 125 1.47 -10.43 2.99
C LEU A 125 0.37 -9.46 2.59
N THR A 126 0.74 -8.35 1.97
CA THR A 126 -0.17 -7.53 1.17
C THR A 126 0.06 -7.84 -0.30
N ALA A 127 -1.00 -8.08 -1.06
CA ALA A 127 -0.86 -8.34 -2.48
C ALA A 127 -2.03 -7.72 -3.27
N TYR A 128 -1.75 -7.40 -4.53
CA TYR A 128 -2.74 -6.88 -5.47
C TYR A 128 -2.80 -7.76 -6.71
N ALA A 129 -4.00 -7.95 -7.25
CA ALA A 129 -4.19 -8.49 -8.59
C ALA A 129 -4.59 -7.35 -9.53
N ALA A 130 -3.96 -7.28 -10.69
CA ALA A 130 -4.17 -6.20 -11.64
C ALA A 130 -4.30 -6.71 -13.07
N LEU A 131 -5.19 -6.08 -13.83
CA LEU A 131 -5.25 -6.22 -15.29
C LEU A 131 -4.45 -5.06 -15.87
N LEU A 132 -3.39 -5.37 -16.60
CA LEU A 132 -2.40 -4.42 -17.08
C LEU A 132 -2.17 -4.58 -18.59
N HIS A 133 -1.36 -3.70 -19.15
CA HIS A 133 -0.78 -3.87 -20.47
C HIS A 133 0.73 -4.05 -20.32
N GLY A 134 1.27 -5.00 -21.05
CA GLY A 134 2.71 -5.19 -21.19
C GLY A 134 3.38 -4.02 -21.93
N PRO A 135 4.71 -3.99 -21.98
CA PRO A 135 5.44 -2.95 -22.70
C PRO A 135 5.13 -2.90 -24.21
N ASP A 136 4.70 -4.01 -24.78
CA ASP A 136 4.27 -4.19 -26.17
C ASP A 136 2.79 -3.84 -26.40
N GLY A 137 2.08 -3.38 -25.35
CA GLY A 137 0.65 -3.10 -25.37
C GLY A 137 -0.24 -4.34 -25.27
N SER A 138 0.31 -5.54 -25.13
CA SER A 138 -0.48 -6.76 -24.97
C SER A 138 -1.18 -6.78 -23.60
N PRO A 139 -2.46 -7.20 -23.53
CA PRO A 139 -3.16 -7.29 -22.24
C PRO A 139 -2.64 -8.48 -21.43
N ILE A 140 -2.31 -8.21 -20.16
CA ILE A 140 -1.79 -9.18 -19.19
C ILE A 140 -2.58 -9.13 -17.90
N VAL A 141 -2.44 -10.16 -17.06
CA VAL A 141 -2.87 -10.15 -15.68
C VAL A 141 -1.65 -10.33 -14.78
N GLY A 142 -1.56 -9.53 -13.70
CA GLY A 142 -0.46 -9.56 -12.76
C GLY A 142 -0.91 -9.81 -11.33
N GLY A 143 -0.11 -10.57 -10.58
CA GLY A 143 -0.13 -10.62 -9.14
C GLY A 143 1.08 -9.85 -8.60
N ILE A 144 0.87 -8.97 -7.63
CA ILE A 144 1.91 -8.09 -7.09
C ILE A 144 1.96 -8.26 -5.57
N PRO A 145 2.66 -9.30 -5.08
CA PRO A 145 2.84 -9.52 -3.65
C PRO A 145 3.93 -8.63 -3.06
N CYS A 146 3.74 -8.29 -1.78
CA CYS A 146 4.73 -7.69 -0.90
C CYS A 146 4.63 -8.35 0.47
N TYR A 147 5.60 -9.17 0.81
CA TYR A 147 5.72 -9.83 2.10
C TYR A 147 6.76 -9.10 2.96
N CYS A 148 6.34 -8.60 4.12
CA CYS A 148 7.16 -7.76 5.01
C CYS A 148 7.55 -8.47 6.32
N GLY A 149 7.65 -9.80 6.31
CA GLY A 149 8.16 -10.63 7.39
C GLY A 149 9.56 -11.20 7.08
N ASP A 150 9.90 -12.33 7.72
CA ASP A 150 11.11 -13.09 7.43
C ASP A 150 11.11 -13.59 5.98
N ILE A 151 12.23 -13.42 5.26
CA ILE A 151 12.31 -13.73 3.84
C ILE A 151 12.13 -15.22 3.56
N THR A 152 12.70 -16.09 4.40
CA THR A 152 12.58 -17.56 4.24
C THR A 152 11.13 -18.00 4.41
N GLU A 153 10.45 -17.44 5.41
CA GLU A 153 9.02 -17.68 5.60
C GLU A 153 8.19 -17.11 4.43
N GLY A 154 8.56 -15.93 3.93
CA GLY A 154 7.93 -15.32 2.76
C GLY A 154 8.03 -16.20 1.51
N GLU A 155 9.18 -16.83 1.26
CA GLU A 155 9.35 -17.78 0.15
C GLU A 155 8.39 -18.98 0.31
N ARG A 156 8.24 -19.49 1.53
CA ARG A 156 7.32 -20.59 1.83
C ARG A 156 5.86 -20.16 1.60
N VAL A 157 5.48 -18.99 2.09
CA VAL A 157 4.13 -18.42 1.96
C VAL A 157 3.78 -18.18 0.49
N LEU A 158 4.70 -17.63 -0.30
CA LEU A 158 4.44 -17.28 -1.71
C LEU A 158 4.54 -18.47 -2.68
N LYS A 159 5.06 -19.63 -2.23
CA LYS A 159 5.25 -20.81 -3.08
C LYS A 159 3.96 -21.25 -3.81
N PRO A 160 2.78 -21.35 -3.17
CA PRO A 160 1.55 -21.72 -3.87
C PRO A 160 1.16 -20.72 -4.97
N LEU A 161 1.35 -19.42 -4.73
CA LEU A 161 1.07 -18.37 -5.71
C LEU A 161 2.01 -18.46 -6.92
N ARG A 162 3.31 -18.66 -6.68
CA ARG A 162 4.35 -18.77 -7.71
C ARG A 162 4.23 -20.06 -8.55
N SER A 163 3.76 -21.15 -7.95
CA SER A 163 3.59 -22.43 -8.64
C SER A 163 2.26 -22.58 -9.36
N PHE A 164 1.35 -21.61 -9.27
CA PHE A 164 0.08 -21.66 -9.94
C PHE A 164 0.24 -21.45 -11.46
N GLY A 165 -0.26 -22.40 -12.24
CA GLY A 165 -0.25 -22.32 -13.71
C GLY A 165 1.18 -22.17 -14.28
N SER A 166 1.28 -21.40 -15.35
CA SER A 166 2.57 -21.11 -16.03
C SER A 166 2.72 -19.59 -16.18
N PRO A 167 3.30 -18.90 -15.20
CA PRO A 167 3.55 -17.47 -15.33
C PRO A 167 4.51 -17.20 -16.49
N ALA A 168 4.22 -16.19 -17.29
CA ALA A 168 5.12 -15.72 -18.34
C ALA A 168 6.34 -14.99 -17.74
N MET A 169 6.20 -14.47 -16.51
CA MET A 169 7.29 -13.87 -15.74
C MET A 169 7.05 -14.04 -14.25
N ASP A 170 8.09 -14.44 -13.52
CA ASP A 170 8.17 -14.38 -12.06
C ASP A 170 9.37 -13.51 -11.68
N ALA A 171 9.10 -12.29 -11.20
CA ALA A 171 10.09 -11.32 -10.76
C ALA A 171 10.04 -11.09 -9.24
N ILE A 172 9.51 -12.07 -8.47
CA ILE A 172 9.48 -11.99 -7.01
C ILE A 172 10.87 -12.28 -6.46
N GLN A 173 11.42 -11.33 -5.69
CA GLN A 173 12.75 -11.42 -5.07
C GLN A 173 12.81 -10.56 -3.80
N PRO A 174 13.80 -10.80 -2.93
CA PRO A 174 14.12 -9.87 -1.85
C PRO A 174 14.57 -8.53 -2.43
N LEU A 175 13.98 -7.43 -1.97
CA LEU A 175 14.34 -6.08 -2.41
C LEU A 175 14.16 -5.06 -1.27
N PRO A 176 14.94 -3.96 -1.29
CA PRO A 176 14.73 -2.86 -0.36
C PRO A 176 13.31 -2.27 -0.49
N PHE A 177 12.69 -1.90 0.62
CA PHE A 177 11.32 -1.36 0.58
C PHE A 177 11.14 -0.16 -0.36
N PRO A 178 12.08 0.81 -0.50
CA PRO A 178 11.97 1.87 -1.50
C PRO A 178 11.95 1.37 -2.95
N ALA A 179 12.57 0.23 -3.24
CA ALA A 179 12.49 -0.39 -4.57
C ALA A 179 11.08 -0.97 -4.82
N MET A 180 10.48 -1.62 -3.81
CA MET A 180 9.08 -2.06 -3.88
C MET A 180 8.13 -0.89 -4.10
N GLN A 181 8.34 0.23 -3.43
CA GLN A 181 7.56 1.47 -3.62
C GLN A 181 7.64 2.01 -5.05
N SER A 182 8.74 1.77 -5.74
CA SER A 182 8.96 2.25 -7.11
C SER A 182 8.55 1.25 -8.19
N LEU A 183 8.13 0.03 -7.80
CA LEU A 183 7.84 -1.06 -8.73
C LEU A 183 6.83 -0.69 -9.82
N LEU A 184 5.80 0.04 -9.45
CA LEU A 184 4.73 0.46 -10.36
C LEU A 184 4.91 1.89 -10.91
N ALA A 185 6.05 2.54 -10.68
CA ALA A 185 6.24 3.94 -11.07
C ALA A 185 6.07 4.17 -12.58
N SER A 186 6.51 3.23 -13.42
CA SER A 186 6.37 3.29 -14.88
C SER A 186 4.93 3.10 -15.37
N ALA A 187 4.08 2.42 -14.58
CA ALA A 187 2.66 2.24 -14.90
C ALA A 187 1.81 3.50 -14.62
N PHE A 188 2.38 4.48 -13.90
CA PHE A 188 1.72 5.73 -13.54
C PHE A 188 2.54 6.95 -14.01
N PRO A 189 2.68 7.16 -15.33
CA PRO A 189 3.45 8.29 -15.86
C PRO A 189 2.78 9.63 -15.54
N ASP A 190 3.59 10.69 -15.48
CA ASP A 190 3.11 12.04 -15.20
C ASP A 190 2.19 12.53 -16.34
N GLY A 191 1.19 13.35 -15.96
CA GLY A 191 0.26 13.98 -16.90
C GLY A 191 -0.92 13.11 -17.34
N ILE A 192 -1.00 11.84 -16.95
CA ILE A 192 -2.14 10.98 -17.25
C ILE A 192 -3.14 11.02 -16.08
N ARG A 193 -4.41 11.33 -16.38
CA ARG A 193 -5.49 11.21 -15.40
C ARG A 193 -5.92 9.75 -15.31
N ILE A 194 -5.70 9.15 -14.14
CA ILE A 194 -6.15 7.80 -13.84
C ILE A 194 -7.41 7.90 -12.98
N ILE A 195 -8.52 7.38 -13.48
CA ILE A 195 -9.78 7.28 -12.74
C ILE A 195 -9.83 5.89 -12.12
N GLY A 196 -9.68 5.83 -10.80
CA GLY A 196 -9.86 4.62 -10.02
C GLY A 196 -11.26 4.55 -9.43
N SER A 197 -11.98 3.43 -9.58
CA SER A 197 -13.17 3.15 -8.81
C SER A 197 -12.86 2.08 -7.77
N ARG A 198 -13.27 2.31 -6.52
CA ARG A 198 -13.14 1.34 -5.43
C ARG A 198 -14.54 0.79 -5.13
N ARG A 199 -14.73 -0.52 -5.26
CA ARG A 199 -15.89 -1.21 -4.69
C ARG A 199 -15.42 -1.99 -3.47
N CYS A 200 -15.76 -1.52 -2.28
CA CYS A 200 -15.61 -2.32 -1.06
C CYS A 200 -16.82 -3.27 -0.96
N ARG A 201 -16.59 -4.58 -0.89
CA ARG A 201 -17.65 -5.53 -0.53
C ARG A 201 -17.86 -5.45 0.98
N LYS A 202 -19.11 -5.59 1.45
CA LYS A 202 -19.51 -5.51 2.87
C LYS A 202 -18.70 -6.39 3.83
N ASN A 203 -18.00 -7.41 3.34
CA ASN A 203 -17.21 -8.35 4.14
C ASN A 203 -15.74 -7.91 4.38
N CYS A 204 -15.31 -6.74 3.85
CA CYS A 204 -13.95 -6.21 4.12
C CYS A 204 -13.87 -5.36 5.39
N LEU A 205 -14.98 -5.19 6.13
CA LEU A 205 -15.07 -4.28 7.29
C LEU A 205 -14.96 -4.97 8.66
N THR A 206 -14.58 -6.24 8.72
CA THR A 206 -14.23 -6.89 10.00
C THR A 206 -12.73 -6.86 10.25
N MET A 207 -12.14 -5.67 10.30
CA MET A 207 -10.87 -5.46 11.01
C MET A 207 -11.21 -5.10 12.45
N ARG A 208 -10.80 -5.99 13.38
CA ARG A 208 -10.81 -5.74 14.83
C ARG A 208 -9.72 -4.76 15.22
#